data_e59d84d6e901cee85e0ada710e150e08
#
_entry.id   e59d84d6e901cee85e0ada710e150e08
#
_cell.length_a   1.000
_cell.length_b   1.000
_cell.length_c   1.000
_cell.angle_alpha   90.00
_cell.angle_beta   90.00
_cell.angle_gamma   90.00
#
_symmetry.space_group_name_H-M   'P 1'
#
loop_
_entity.id
_entity.type
_entity.pdbx_description
1 polymer ?
#
loop_
_entity_poly.entity_id
_entity_poly.type
_entity_poly.pdbx_seq_one_letter_code
_entity_poly.pdbx_strand_id
1 'polypeptide(L)'
;SAASDVYKRQAYALMGYAGMDYDTFANTRLRDVPFEVFEAYKERLPELWRRRAEHYYSEFARAEKGAELWRKGDLEGYGQLVFESGKSSIYSYECGCDELKKLYEIMTDTDGIYGGRFSGAGFKGCCMALIDPDKAEDIEVKVTAEYLKAFPALDGKYSFHLCESADGVEL
;
A
#
# COMPACT_ATOMS: atom_id res chain seq x y z
N SER A 1 8.06 11.96 13.09
CA SER A 1 8.63 11.93 11.73
C SER A 1 7.76 12.75 10.79
N ALA A 2 8.32 13.24 9.67
CA ALA A 2 7.60 14.07 8.71
C ALA A 2 6.29 13.42 8.20
N ALA A 3 6.25 12.11 8.02
CA ALA A 3 5.04 11.37 7.64
C ALA A 3 3.96 11.42 8.73
N SER A 4 4.36 11.32 10.01
CA SER A 4 3.43 11.46 11.15
C SER A 4 2.81 12.86 11.20
N ASP A 5 3.56 13.90 10.87
CA ASP A 5 3.08 15.27 10.92
C ASP A 5 2.08 15.60 9.81
N VAL A 6 2.16 14.93 8.66
CA VAL A 6 1.18 15.08 7.57
C VAL A 6 -0.21 14.67 8.04
N TYR A 7 -0.34 13.46 8.61
CA TYR A 7 -1.64 12.98 9.11
C TYR A 7 -2.18 13.80 10.29
N LYS A 8 -1.30 14.33 11.15
CA LYS A 8 -1.71 15.24 12.22
C LYS A 8 -2.33 16.55 11.68
N ARG A 9 -1.72 17.14 10.64
CA ARG A 9 -2.25 18.36 10.01
C ARG A 9 -3.63 18.15 9.40
N GLN A 10 -3.84 17.01 8.74
CA GLN A 10 -5.13 16.64 8.16
C GLN A 10 -6.19 16.46 9.25
N ALA A 11 -5.89 15.70 10.29
CA ALA A 11 -6.79 15.47 11.40
C ALA A 11 -7.16 16.78 12.11
N TYR A 12 -6.18 17.60 12.42
CA TYR A 12 -6.39 18.89 13.05
C TYR A 12 -7.30 19.82 12.23
N ALA A 13 -7.06 19.89 10.91
CA ALA A 13 -7.88 20.69 10.01
C ALA A 13 -9.33 20.16 9.93
N LEU A 14 -9.52 18.85 9.78
CA LEU A 14 -10.85 18.23 9.70
C LEU A 14 -11.66 18.41 10.99
N MET A 15 -11.03 18.19 12.14
CA MET A 15 -11.67 18.41 13.43
C MET A 15 -12.07 19.90 13.61
N GLY A 16 -11.19 20.83 13.22
CA GLY A 16 -11.51 22.25 13.24
C GLY A 16 -12.67 22.63 12.31
N TYR A 17 -12.74 22.04 11.11
CA TYR A 17 -13.85 22.28 10.16
C TYR A 17 -15.19 21.75 10.68
N ALA A 18 -15.15 20.63 11.41
CA ALA A 18 -16.34 20.00 11.96
C ALA A 18 -16.75 20.53 13.34
N GLY A 19 -15.96 21.46 13.92
CA GLY A 19 -16.20 21.95 15.29
C GLY A 19 -16.05 20.85 16.35
N MET A 20 -15.23 19.84 16.10
CA MET A 20 -14.95 18.79 17.04
C MET A 20 -13.97 19.27 18.12
N ASP A 21 -14.15 18.78 19.35
CA ASP A 21 -13.18 19.01 20.41
C ASP A 21 -11.89 18.22 20.12
N TYR A 22 -10.75 18.90 20.25
CA TYR A 22 -9.42 18.28 20.16
C TYR A 22 -8.48 18.92 21.17
N ASP A 23 -7.59 18.12 21.74
CA ASP A 23 -6.65 18.57 22.76
C ASP A 23 -5.58 19.51 22.17
N THR A 24 -4.56 18.93 21.54
CA THR A 24 -3.47 19.68 20.95
C THR A 24 -3.10 19.10 19.57
N PHE A 25 -2.48 19.91 18.71
CA PHE A 25 -1.95 19.42 17.45
C PHE A 25 -1.05 18.17 17.61
N ALA A 26 -0.26 18.10 18.67
CA ALA A 26 0.64 16.98 18.93
C ALA A 26 -0.12 15.67 19.18
N ASN A 27 -1.30 15.74 19.79
CA ASN A 27 -2.12 14.59 20.17
C ASN A 27 -3.15 14.20 19.10
N THR A 28 -3.40 15.05 18.12
CA THR A 28 -4.37 14.80 17.05
C THR A 28 -3.92 13.65 16.15
N ARG A 29 -4.84 12.71 15.85
CA ARG A 29 -4.60 11.56 14.97
C ARG A 29 -5.72 11.45 13.95
N LEU A 30 -5.41 11.07 12.72
CA LEU A 30 -6.42 10.90 11.67
C LEU A 30 -7.42 9.77 12.01
N ARG A 31 -7.01 8.77 12.77
CA ARG A 31 -7.89 7.70 13.27
C ARG A 31 -8.99 8.19 14.23
N ASP A 32 -8.80 9.38 14.83
CA ASP A 32 -9.77 9.97 15.76
C ASP A 32 -10.80 10.82 15.01
N VAL A 33 -10.66 10.97 13.69
CA VAL A 33 -11.58 11.67 12.79
C VAL A 33 -12.48 10.62 12.12
N PRO A 34 -13.80 10.61 12.35
CA PRO A 34 -14.73 9.73 11.67
C PRO A 34 -14.67 9.89 10.15
N PHE A 35 -14.90 8.80 9.39
CA PHE A 35 -14.88 8.85 7.94
C PHE A 35 -15.92 9.83 7.37
N GLU A 36 -17.09 9.93 8.01
CA GLU A 36 -18.15 10.84 7.62
C GLU A 36 -17.73 12.31 7.72
N VAL A 37 -16.89 12.64 8.72
CA VAL A 37 -16.30 13.98 8.86
C VAL A 37 -15.30 14.25 7.73
N PHE A 38 -14.46 13.27 7.42
CA PHE A 38 -13.56 13.38 6.29
C PHE A 38 -14.34 13.61 4.97
N GLU A 39 -15.35 12.78 4.68
CA GLU A 39 -16.18 12.91 3.47
C GLU A 39 -16.88 14.27 3.38
N ALA A 40 -17.38 14.78 4.50
CA ALA A 40 -18.07 16.07 4.53
C ALA A 40 -17.15 17.27 4.27
N TYR A 41 -15.87 17.17 4.65
CA TYR A 41 -14.94 18.31 4.63
C TYR A 41 -13.68 18.11 3.76
N LYS A 42 -13.51 16.97 3.10
CA LYS A 42 -12.32 16.65 2.30
C LYS A 42 -11.99 17.69 1.22
N GLU A 43 -13.01 18.29 0.60
CA GLU A 43 -12.83 19.31 -0.45
C GLU A 43 -12.27 20.64 0.09
N ARG A 44 -12.28 20.84 1.40
CA ARG A 44 -11.66 22.01 2.06
C ARG A 44 -10.18 21.80 2.36
N LEU A 45 -9.69 20.55 2.28
CA LEU A 45 -8.28 20.24 2.45
C LEU A 45 -7.49 20.65 1.19
N PRO A 46 -6.24 21.10 1.34
CA PRO A 46 -5.32 21.17 0.21
C PRO A 46 -5.25 19.83 -0.51
N GLU A 47 -5.17 19.83 -1.85
CA GLU A 47 -5.23 18.62 -2.68
C GLU A 47 -4.29 17.51 -2.21
N LEU A 48 -3.03 17.85 -1.91
CA LEU A 48 -2.05 16.88 -1.41
C LEU A 48 -2.47 16.25 -0.08
N TRP A 49 -3.08 17.04 0.82
CA TRP A 49 -3.54 16.53 2.10
C TRP A 49 -4.76 15.63 1.93
N ARG A 50 -5.68 16.02 1.06
CA ARG A 50 -6.86 15.22 0.72
C ARG A 50 -6.45 13.85 0.18
N ARG A 51 -5.60 13.79 -0.85
CA ARG A 51 -5.13 12.53 -1.45
C ARG A 51 -4.48 11.59 -0.44
N ARG A 52 -3.67 12.13 0.47
CA ARG A 52 -3.03 11.32 1.52
C ARG A 52 -4.02 10.86 2.60
N ALA A 53 -5.03 11.66 2.92
CA ALA A 53 -6.11 11.23 3.82
C ALA A 53 -7.00 10.16 3.15
N GLU A 54 -7.31 10.30 1.86
CA GLU A 54 -8.00 9.28 1.06
C GLU A 54 -7.23 7.95 1.08
N HIS A 55 -5.89 8.00 0.93
CA HIS A 55 -5.05 6.81 1.10
C HIS A 55 -5.26 6.17 2.47
N TYR A 56 -5.21 6.95 3.56
CA TYR A 56 -5.39 6.43 4.92
C TYR A 56 -6.73 5.71 5.09
N TYR A 57 -7.84 6.37 4.75
CA TYR A 57 -9.17 5.80 4.93
C TYR A 57 -9.42 4.59 4.02
N SER A 58 -8.95 4.65 2.78
CA SER A 58 -9.06 3.52 1.85
C SER A 58 -8.20 2.32 2.28
N GLU A 59 -7.01 2.54 2.87
CA GLU A 59 -6.20 1.46 3.43
C GLU A 59 -6.88 0.79 4.61
N PHE A 60 -7.52 1.57 5.48
CA PHE A 60 -8.26 1.02 6.61
C PHE A 60 -9.40 0.10 6.13
N ALA A 61 -10.23 0.58 5.21
CA ALA A 61 -11.31 -0.21 4.63
C ALA A 61 -10.80 -1.47 3.89
N ARG A 62 -9.67 -1.35 3.15
CA ARG A 62 -9.03 -2.51 2.49
C ARG A 62 -8.52 -3.53 3.50
N ALA A 63 -7.95 -3.09 4.63
CA ALA A 63 -7.47 -4.01 5.66
C ALA A 63 -8.62 -4.81 6.29
N GLU A 64 -9.75 -4.17 6.60
CA GLU A 64 -10.95 -4.84 7.14
C GLU A 64 -11.49 -5.84 6.11
N LYS A 65 -11.69 -5.40 4.88
CA LYS A 65 -12.20 -6.26 3.80
C LYS A 65 -11.22 -7.40 3.49
N GLY A 66 -9.94 -7.14 3.48
CA GLY A 66 -8.90 -8.14 3.27
C GLY A 66 -8.93 -9.25 4.32
N ALA A 67 -9.11 -8.88 5.60
CA ALA A 67 -9.25 -9.87 6.67
C ALA A 67 -10.48 -10.78 6.49
N GLU A 68 -11.58 -10.26 5.93
CA GLU A 68 -12.75 -11.09 5.60
C GLU A 68 -12.48 -12.06 4.45
N LEU A 69 -11.86 -11.57 3.35
CA LEU A 69 -11.55 -12.38 2.18
C LEU A 69 -10.54 -13.49 2.53
N TRP A 70 -9.52 -13.14 3.31
CA TRP A 70 -8.54 -14.11 3.80
C TRP A 70 -9.19 -15.24 4.59
N ARG A 71 -10.10 -14.92 5.55
CA ARG A 71 -10.83 -15.95 6.33
C ARG A 71 -11.72 -16.85 5.47
N LYS A 72 -12.18 -16.35 4.32
CA LYS A 72 -12.99 -17.11 3.36
C LYS A 72 -12.14 -17.95 2.39
N GLY A 73 -10.81 -17.79 2.40
CA GLY A 73 -9.92 -18.41 1.43
C GLY A 73 -9.99 -17.79 0.02
N ASP A 74 -10.57 -16.59 -0.10
CA ASP A 74 -10.65 -15.86 -1.37
C ASP A 74 -9.33 -15.13 -1.62
N LEU A 75 -8.33 -15.89 -2.12
CA LEU A 75 -6.99 -15.37 -2.35
C LEU A 75 -6.93 -14.39 -3.52
N GLU A 76 -7.74 -14.59 -4.55
CA GLU A 76 -7.82 -13.66 -5.69
C GLU A 76 -8.40 -12.33 -5.26
N GLY A 77 -9.54 -12.33 -4.56
CA GLY A 77 -10.14 -11.12 -4.02
C GLY A 77 -9.23 -10.39 -3.05
N TYR A 78 -8.53 -11.12 -2.17
CA TYR A 78 -7.52 -10.53 -1.29
C TYR A 78 -6.36 -9.91 -2.09
N GLY A 79 -5.86 -10.62 -3.10
CA GLY A 79 -4.78 -10.16 -3.97
C GLY A 79 -5.12 -8.85 -4.69
N GLN A 80 -6.34 -8.71 -5.19
CA GLN A 80 -6.80 -7.46 -5.81
C GLN A 80 -6.74 -6.27 -4.82
N LEU A 81 -7.12 -6.48 -3.57
CA LEU A 81 -6.97 -5.43 -2.54
C LEU A 81 -5.50 -5.07 -2.29
N VAL A 82 -4.58 -6.04 -2.38
CA VAL A 82 -3.13 -5.80 -2.27
C VAL A 82 -2.63 -4.95 -3.45
N PHE A 83 -3.07 -5.21 -4.68
CA PHE A 83 -2.77 -4.36 -5.84
C PHE A 83 -3.35 -2.96 -5.68
N GLU A 84 -4.58 -2.82 -5.25
CA GLU A 84 -5.19 -1.50 -4.98
C GLU A 84 -4.40 -0.72 -3.93
N SER A 85 -3.93 -1.38 -2.87
CA SER A 85 -3.08 -0.80 -1.84
C SER A 85 -1.75 -0.30 -2.43
N GLY A 86 -1.10 -1.11 -3.27
CA GLY A 86 0.10 -0.71 -4.01
C GLY A 86 -0.13 0.52 -4.89
N LYS A 87 -1.21 0.51 -5.67
CA LYS A 87 -1.63 1.64 -6.50
C LYS A 87 -1.85 2.91 -5.68
N SER A 88 -2.59 2.80 -4.57
CA SER A 88 -2.87 3.91 -3.68
C SER A 88 -1.60 4.48 -3.04
N SER A 89 -0.65 3.61 -2.65
CA SER A 89 0.65 4.03 -2.13
C SER A 89 1.45 4.81 -3.17
N ILE A 90 1.44 4.40 -4.43
CA ILE A 90 2.17 5.07 -5.52
C ILE A 90 1.53 6.41 -5.87
N TYR A 91 0.22 6.44 -6.13
CA TYR A 91 -0.44 7.58 -6.75
C TYR A 91 -1.12 8.53 -5.77
N SER A 92 -1.62 8.04 -4.63
CA SER A 92 -2.28 8.89 -3.62
C SER A 92 -1.32 9.35 -2.54
N TYR A 93 -0.45 8.46 -2.05
CA TYR A 93 0.55 8.79 -1.04
C TYR A 93 1.88 9.27 -1.63
N GLU A 94 2.13 9.00 -2.92
CA GLU A 94 3.34 9.40 -3.68
C GLU A 94 4.62 8.74 -3.14
N CYS A 95 4.54 7.45 -2.85
CA CYS A 95 5.66 6.62 -2.42
C CYS A 95 6.26 5.83 -3.58
N GLY A 96 7.44 5.28 -3.33
CA GLY A 96 8.14 4.35 -4.23
C GLY A 96 9.21 5.01 -5.09
N CYS A 97 10.34 4.32 -5.26
CA CYS A 97 11.33 4.62 -6.30
C CYS A 97 10.91 4.02 -7.64
N ASP A 98 11.55 4.43 -8.71
CA ASP A 98 11.19 4.03 -10.06
C ASP A 98 11.30 2.51 -10.27
N GLU A 99 12.31 1.88 -9.65
CA GLU A 99 12.54 0.45 -9.72
C GLU A 99 11.38 -0.35 -9.09
N LEU A 100 10.90 0.08 -7.92
CA LEU A 100 9.80 -0.62 -7.24
C LEU A 100 8.43 -0.32 -7.86
N LYS A 101 8.24 0.88 -8.42
CA LYS A 101 7.05 1.21 -9.20
C LYS A 101 6.98 0.35 -10.46
N LYS A 102 8.11 0.20 -11.17
CA LYS A 102 8.17 -0.64 -12.35
C LYS A 102 7.93 -2.10 -12.02
N LEU A 103 8.49 -2.58 -10.91
CA LEU A 103 8.24 -3.95 -10.44
C LEU A 103 6.76 -4.16 -10.09
N TYR A 104 6.10 -3.18 -9.48
CA TYR A 104 4.65 -3.20 -9.25
C TYR A 104 3.86 -3.33 -10.57
N GLU A 105 4.20 -2.54 -11.60
CA GLU A 105 3.57 -2.65 -12.93
C GLU A 105 3.75 -4.04 -13.53
N ILE A 106 4.97 -4.59 -13.49
CA ILE A 106 5.26 -5.93 -14.00
C ILE A 106 4.42 -6.99 -13.26
N MET A 107 4.32 -6.89 -11.95
CA MET A 107 3.49 -7.82 -11.16
C MET A 107 2.01 -7.74 -11.55
N THR A 108 1.49 -6.53 -11.82
CA THR A 108 0.10 -6.34 -12.24
C THR A 108 -0.20 -6.99 -13.60
N ASP A 109 0.80 -7.05 -14.50
CA ASP A 109 0.69 -7.62 -15.84
C ASP A 109 1.14 -9.10 -15.92
N THR A 110 1.42 -9.73 -14.79
CA THR A 110 1.92 -11.11 -14.76
C THR A 110 0.83 -12.06 -14.30
N ASP A 111 0.48 -13.00 -15.19
CA ASP A 111 -0.46 -14.07 -14.90
C ASP A 111 0.06 -14.96 -13.76
N GLY A 112 -0.84 -15.40 -12.87
CA GLY A 112 -0.49 -16.15 -11.67
C GLY A 112 -0.13 -15.29 -10.45
N ILE A 113 -0.02 -13.97 -10.58
CA ILE A 113 0.10 -13.06 -9.44
C ILE A 113 -1.29 -12.57 -9.05
N TYR A 114 -1.78 -12.99 -7.90
CA TYR A 114 -3.08 -12.55 -7.36
C TYR A 114 -3.03 -11.12 -6.84
N GLY A 115 -1.88 -10.70 -6.31
CA GLY A 115 -1.69 -9.35 -5.77
C GLY A 115 -0.26 -9.08 -5.40
N GLY A 116 0.15 -7.80 -5.45
CA GLY A 116 1.52 -7.43 -5.13
C GLY A 116 1.67 -5.94 -4.83
N ARG A 117 2.63 -5.62 -4.00
CA ARG A 117 3.02 -4.26 -3.66
C ARG A 117 4.45 -4.21 -3.11
N PHE A 118 5.06 -3.03 -3.05
CA PHE A 118 6.31 -2.89 -2.33
C PHE A 118 6.09 -2.92 -0.81
N SER A 119 7.08 -3.41 -0.08
CA SER A 119 7.12 -3.43 1.37
C SER A 119 7.63 -2.08 1.92
N GLY A 120 6.97 -1.55 2.94
CA GLY A 120 7.31 -0.27 3.55
C GLY A 120 7.02 0.93 2.64
N ALA A 121 7.87 1.97 2.70
CA ALA A 121 7.69 3.23 1.96
C ALA A 121 8.11 3.17 0.48
N GLY A 122 8.71 2.08 0.02
CA GLY A 122 9.02 1.87 -1.39
C GLY A 122 10.20 2.68 -1.95
N PHE A 123 11.03 3.29 -1.13
CA PHE A 123 12.21 4.03 -1.61
C PHE A 123 13.47 3.17 -1.74
N LYS A 124 13.47 2.01 -1.10
CA LYS A 124 14.39 0.88 -1.23
C LYS A 124 13.71 -0.37 -0.66
N GLY A 125 14.30 -1.55 -0.85
CA GLY A 125 13.80 -2.79 -0.28
C GLY A 125 13.23 -3.71 -1.35
N CYS A 126 12.08 -4.30 -1.10
CA CYS A 126 11.50 -5.32 -1.94
C CYS A 126 10.03 -5.05 -2.29
N CYS A 127 9.55 -5.74 -3.31
CA CYS A 127 8.12 -6.01 -3.48
C CYS A 127 7.80 -7.39 -2.93
N MET A 128 6.56 -7.57 -2.52
CA MET A 128 5.98 -8.86 -2.13
C MET A 128 4.77 -9.13 -3.01
N ALA A 129 4.58 -10.38 -3.38
CA ALA A 129 3.44 -10.82 -4.15
C ALA A 129 2.83 -12.08 -3.54
N LEU A 130 1.51 -12.19 -3.64
CA LEU A 130 0.76 -13.41 -3.45
C LEU A 130 0.58 -14.06 -4.82
N ILE A 131 1.01 -15.29 -4.97
CA ILE A 131 1.08 -15.96 -6.27
C ILE A 131 0.39 -17.31 -6.26
N ASP A 132 0.05 -17.81 -7.44
CA ASP A 132 -0.22 -19.21 -7.71
C ASP A 132 1.08 -20.01 -7.62
N PRO A 133 1.22 -20.96 -6.68
CA PRO A 133 2.46 -21.72 -6.53
C PRO A 133 2.80 -22.57 -7.76
N ASP A 134 1.80 -23.01 -8.52
CA ASP A 134 2.00 -23.82 -9.73
C ASP A 134 2.60 -23.00 -10.88
N LYS A 135 2.60 -21.66 -10.80
CA LYS A 135 3.17 -20.74 -11.78
C LYS A 135 4.46 -20.05 -11.31
N ALA A 136 5.01 -20.46 -10.19
CA ALA A 136 6.14 -19.76 -9.55
C ALA A 136 7.35 -19.60 -10.48
N GLU A 137 7.73 -20.64 -11.24
CA GLU A 137 8.85 -20.61 -12.19
C GLU A 137 8.58 -19.64 -13.36
N ASP A 138 7.39 -19.67 -13.94
CA ASP A 138 7.00 -18.78 -15.05
C ASP A 138 6.96 -17.33 -14.60
N ILE A 139 6.48 -17.09 -13.38
CA ILE A 139 6.45 -15.75 -12.75
C ILE A 139 7.88 -15.24 -12.56
N GLU A 140 8.79 -16.05 -12.00
CA GLU A 140 10.19 -15.66 -11.80
C GLU A 140 10.86 -15.29 -13.13
N VAL A 141 10.71 -16.14 -14.14
CA VAL A 141 11.27 -15.90 -15.48
C VAL A 141 10.74 -14.59 -16.07
N LYS A 142 9.43 -14.39 -16.07
CA LYS A 142 8.81 -13.20 -16.66
C LYS A 142 9.18 -11.93 -15.88
N VAL A 143 9.03 -11.95 -14.57
CA VAL A 143 9.32 -10.76 -13.72
C VAL A 143 10.78 -10.36 -13.84
N THR A 144 11.70 -11.34 -13.80
CA THR A 144 13.13 -11.11 -13.98
C THR A 144 13.44 -10.49 -15.34
N ALA A 145 12.93 -11.08 -16.42
CA ALA A 145 13.19 -10.61 -17.77
C ALA A 145 12.70 -9.18 -17.99
N GLU A 146 11.47 -8.86 -17.58
CA GLU A 146 10.89 -7.52 -17.74
C GLU A 146 11.59 -6.49 -16.83
N TYR A 147 11.97 -6.89 -15.61
CA TYR A 147 12.68 -6.01 -14.69
C TYR A 147 14.08 -5.65 -15.19
N LEU A 148 14.86 -6.62 -15.65
CA LEU A 148 16.20 -6.39 -16.20
C LEU A 148 16.15 -5.67 -17.55
N LYS A 149 15.09 -5.85 -18.35
CA LYS A 149 14.85 -5.05 -19.54
C LYS A 149 14.67 -3.57 -19.21
N ALA A 150 13.98 -3.26 -18.11
CA ALA A 150 13.79 -1.87 -17.65
C ALA A 150 15.05 -1.31 -16.96
N PHE A 151 15.77 -2.14 -16.21
CA PHE A 151 16.94 -1.74 -15.40
C PHE A 151 18.14 -2.67 -15.62
N PRO A 152 18.81 -2.66 -16.77
CA PRO A 152 19.93 -3.57 -17.05
C PRO A 152 21.10 -3.45 -16.07
N ALA A 153 21.28 -2.27 -15.46
CA ALA A 153 22.34 -2.02 -14.49
C ALA A 153 22.12 -2.73 -13.12
N LEU A 154 20.98 -3.35 -12.93
CA LEU A 154 20.65 -4.12 -11.73
C LEU A 154 20.89 -5.62 -11.89
N ASP A 155 21.39 -6.07 -13.03
CA ASP A 155 21.81 -7.46 -13.20
C ASP A 155 22.82 -7.86 -12.12
N GLY A 156 22.57 -9.02 -11.48
CA GLY A 156 23.34 -9.50 -10.33
C GLY A 156 23.17 -8.71 -9.02
N LYS A 157 22.29 -7.70 -8.97
CA LYS A 157 22.04 -6.87 -7.77
C LYS A 157 20.63 -7.01 -7.19
N TYR A 158 19.88 -7.98 -7.64
CA TYR A 158 18.56 -8.33 -7.12
C TYR A 158 18.52 -9.80 -6.75
N SER A 159 17.50 -10.18 -6.01
CA SER A 159 17.20 -11.60 -5.71
C SER A 159 15.70 -11.82 -5.76
N PHE A 160 15.30 -13.01 -6.21
CA PHE A 160 13.94 -13.51 -6.14
C PHE A 160 13.88 -14.56 -5.03
N HIS A 161 12.83 -14.53 -4.22
CA HIS A 161 12.65 -15.46 -3.12
C HIS A 161 11.21 -15.99 -3.15
N LEU A 162 11.07 -17.30 -3.24
CA LEU A 162 9.80 -17.99 -2.98
C LEU A 162 9.74 -18.29 -1.48
N CYS A 163 8.68 -17.81 -0.84
CA CYS A 163 8.46 -17.97 0.59
C CYS A 163 7.11 -18.63 0.85
N GLU A 164 7.07 -19.49 1.83
CA GLU A 164 5.83 -20.04 2.38
C GLU A 164 5.47 -19.30 3.67
N SER A 165 4.17 -19.31 4.02
CA SER A 165 3.75 -18.82 5.32
C SER A 165 4.20 -19.78 6.41
N ALA A 166 4.63 -19.23 7.53
CA ALA A 166 5.05 -19.98 8.71
C ALA A 166 4.29 -19.50 9.95
N ASP A 167 4.38 -20.26 11.03
CA ASP A 167 3.83 -19.87 12.31
C ASP A 167 4.46 -18.55 12.80
N GLY A 168 3.70 -17.80 13.58
CA GLY A 168 4.18 -16.58 14.19
C GLY A 168 5.33 -16.81 15.15
N VAL A 169 6.04 -15.74 15.53
CA VAL A 169 7.08 -15.82 16.55
C VAL A 169 6.43 -16.18 17.88
N GLU A 170 6.81 -17.33 18.42
CA GLU A 170 6.51 -17.72 19.81
C GLU A 170 7.49 -16.97 20.74
N LEU A 171 6.95 -16.27 21.76
CA LEU A 171 7.70 -15.58 22.78
C LEU A 171 7.79 -16.40 24.04
#